data_a4cf0d066de0a6b67e428cc57575aa2e
#
_entry.id   a4cf0d066de0a6b67e428cc57575aa2e
#
_cell.length_a   1.000
_cell.length_b   1.000
_cell.length_c   1.000
_cell.angle_alpha   90.00
_cell.angle_beta   90.00
_cell.angle_gamma   90.00
#
_symmetry.space_group_name_H-M   'P 1'
#
loop_
_entity.id
_entity.type
_entity.pdbx_description
1 polymer ?
#
loop_
_entity_poly.entity_id
_entity_poly.type
_entity_poly.pdbx_seq_one_letter_code
_entity_poly.pdbx_strand_id
1 'polypeptide(L)'
;NWKNNCFVISGSCTPSNGNVGNHYKYYYTVVYRANDVINNIDNVPEMDDSEKARLKAECKFLRAWAYYHLNVLWRGVPIYMENVESSEATKARSSEAEVWEQILSDLTDCINEPNLPGKYAQGNSSYGRITKGAAYAFRGYTYQFMGDYAKALADFEAIEGLGYALYSPSNGVKGNRDFFQLFKPANEQ
;
A
#
# COMPACT_ATOMS: atom_id res chain seq x y z
N ASN A 1 10.61 -6.29 22.22
CA ASN A 1 10.31 -6.30 23.67
C ASN A 1 8.83 -5.98 23.84
N TRP A 2 7.98 -7.02 23.84
CA TRP A 2 6.52 -6.84 23.83
C TRP A 2 5.99 -6.13 25.09
N LYS A 3 6.74 -6.17 26.21
CA LYS A 3 6.42 -5.44 27.44
C LYS A 3 6.34 -3.92 27.22
N ASN A 4 7.07 -3.37 26.27
CA ASN A 4 7.03 -1.92 25.98
C ASN A 4 5.83 -1.52 25.11
N ASN A 5 5.10 -2.48 24.55
CA ASN A 5 3.92 -2.24 23.72
C ASN A 5 2.61 -2.43 24.49
N CYS A 6 2.66 -2.77 25.76
CA CYS A 6 1.46 -2.93 26.61
C CYS A 6 0.70 -1.62 26.88
N PHE A 7 1.28 -0.45 26.55
CA PHE A 7 0.60 0.84 26.71
C PHE A 7 -0.71 0.93 25.90
N VAL A 8 -0.81 0.22 24.76
CA VAL A 8 -2.04 0.17 23.96
C VAL A 8 -3.13 -0.60 24.71
N ILE A 9 -2.76 -1.70 25.36
CA ILE A 9 -3.68 -2.55 26.15
C ILE A 9 -4.10 -1.86 27.44
N SER A 10 -3.19 -1.12 28.07
CA SER A 10 -3.46 -0.41 29.33
C SER A 10 -4.15 0.94 29.15
N GLY A 11 -4.38 1.40 27.92
CA GLY A 11 -4.95 2.72 27.63
C GLY A 11 -4.02 3.90 27.99
N SER A 12 -2.76 3.64 28.27
CA SER A 12 -1.76 4.64 28.70
C SER A 12 -0.97 5.27 27.54
N CYS A 13 -1.47 5.16 26.31
CA CYS A 13 -0.82 5.76 25.14
C CYS A 13 -0.95 7.28 25.18
N THR A 14 0.18 7.96 25.24
CA THR A 14 0.26 9.43 25.21
C THR A 14 0.89 9.91 23.91
N PRO A 15 0.62 11.14 23.45
CA PRO A 15 1.25 11.71 22.25
C PRO A 15 2.78 11.74 22.32
N SER A 16 3.37 11.78 23.52
CA SER A 16 4.82 11.75 23.74
C SER A 16 5.43 10.35 23.74
N ASN A 17 4.63 9.30 23.48
CA ASN A 17 5.14 7.94 23.41
C ASN A 17 6.06 7.76 22.20
N GLY A 18 7.32 7.37 22.46
CA GLY A 18 8.34 7.23 21.43
C GLY A 18 7.98 6.21 20.35
N ASN A 19 7.20 5.15 20.66
CA ASN A 19 6.77 4.18 19.65
C ASN A 19 5.78 4.81 18.66
N VAL A 20 4.88 5.66 19.14
CA VAL A 20 3.93 6.40 18.26
C VAL A 20 4.70 7.32 17.32
N GLY A 21 5.66 8.10 17.84
CA GLY A 21 6.52 8.97 17.04
C GLY A 21 7.38 8.21 16.03
N ASN A 22 7.91 7.05 16.41
CA ASN A 22 8.68 6.20 15.51
C ASN A 22 7.84 5.65 14.35
N HIS A 23 6.61 5.20 14.59
CA HIS A 23 5.72 4.75 13.52
C HIS A 23 5.40 5.87 12.53
N TYR A 24 5.09 7.07 13.03
CA TYR A 24 4.89 8.24 12.19
C TYR A 24 6.10 8.52 11.29
N LYS A 25 7.29 8.53 11.88
CA LYS A 25 8.55 8.73 11.16
C LYS A 25 8.81 7.63 10.12
N TYR A 26 8.50 6.37 10.42
CA TYR A 26 8.70 5.27 9.47
C TYR A 26 7.82 5.42 8.23
N TYR A 27 6.54 5.75 8.39
CA TYR A 27 5.66 5.96 7.24
C TYR A 27 6.11 7.15 6.38
N TYR A 28 6.53 8.26 6.99
CA TYR A 28 7.10 9.38 6.23
C TYR A 28 8.44 9.05 5.58
N THR A 29 9.22 8.14 6.13
CA THR A 29 10.43 7.64 5.46
C THR A 29 10.07 6.87 4.18
N VAL A 30 8.97 6.11 4.19
CA VAL A 30 8.47 5.45 2.96
C VAL A 30 7.99 6.48 1.95
N VAL A 31 7.22 7.50 2.37
CA VAL A 31 6.79 8.61 1.49
C VAL A 31 7.98 9.31 0.86
N TYR A 32 8.99 9.67 1.66
CA TYR A 32 10.21 10.33 1.19
C TYR A 32 10.92 9.50 0.11
N ARG A 33 11.16 8.22 0.37
CA ARG A 33 11.85 7.32 -0.56
C ARG A 33 11.03 7.08 -1.84
N ALA A 34 9.72 6.97 -1.72
CA ALA A 34 8.84 6.85 -2.87
C ALA A 34 8.87 8.10 -3.75
N ASN A 35 8.80 9.29 -3.14
CA ASN A 35 8.92 10.56 -3.85
C ASN A 35 10.26 10.70 -4.55
N ASP A 36 11.34 10.28 -3.89
CA ASP A 36 12.68 10.34 -4.47
C ASP A 36 12.76 9.56 -5.78
N VAL A 37 12.23 8.36 -5.82
CA VAL A 37 12.16 7.56 -7.05
C VAL A 37 11.20 8.19 -8.06
N ILE A 38 9.98 8.56 -7.67
CA ILE A 38 8.95 9.09 -8.57
C ILE A 38 9.44 10.34 -9.29
N ASN A 39 10.17 11.22 -8.59
CA ASN A 39 10.58 12.50 -9.11
C ASN A 39 11.92 12.46 -9.89
N ASN A 40 12.74 11.44 -9.66
CA ASN A 40 14.09 11.40 -10.23
C ASN A 40 14.33 10.28 -11.25
N ILE A 41 13.49 9.26 -11.31
CA ILE A 41 13.73 8.06 -12.12
C ILE A 41 13.84 8.35 -13.63
N ASP A 42 13.18 9.41 -14.10
CA ASP A 42 13.27 9.82 -15.52
C ASP A 42 14.68 10.23 -15.92
N ASN A 43 15.45 10.69 -14.95
CA ASN A 43 16.83 11.11 -15.17
C ASN A 43 17.84 9.95 -15.19
N VAL A 44 17.39 8.72 -14.94
CA VAL A 44 18.25 7.53 -14.96
C VAL A 44 18.54 7.18 -16.42
N PRO A 45 19.79 7.33 -16.91
CA PRO A 45 20.16 6.88 -18.24
C PRO A 45 20.11 5.35 -18.28
N GLU A 46 20.00 4.76 -19.45
CA GLU A 46 20.10 3.31 -19.67
C GLU A 46 18.99 2.45 -19.05
N MET A 47 17.91 3.04 -18.56
CA MET A 47 16.71 2.34 -18.12
C MET A 47 15.58 2.55 -19.11
N ASP A 48 14.92 1.47 -19.51
CA ASP A 48 13.77 1.53 -20.42
C ASP A 48 12.61 2.34 -19.84
N ASP A 49 11.92 3.13 -20.66
CA ASP A 49 10.78 3.95 -20.22
C ASP A 49 9.65 3.10 -19.64
N SER A 50 9.44 1.89 -20.16
CA SER A 50 8.47 0.93 -19.62
C SER A 50 8.84 0.47 -18.20
N GLU A 51 10.13 0.28 -17.93
CA GLU A 51 10.61 -0.06 -16.60
C GLU A 51 10.51 1.13 -15.64
N LYS A 52 10.87 2.33 -16.10
CA LYS A 52 10.70 3.57 -15.32
C LYS A 52 9.23 3.76 -14.91
N ALA A 53 8.30 3.62 -15.87
CA ALA A 53 6.87 3.75 -15.62
C ALA A 53 6.36 2.71 -14.61
N ARG A 54 6.77 1.44 -14.75
CA ARG A 54 6.44 0.37 -13.82
C ARG A 54 6.96 0.67 -12.40
N LEU A 55 8.21 1.09 -12.27
CA LEU A 55 8.81 1.41 -10.97
C LEU A 55 8.16 2.64 -10.31
N LYS A 56 7.78 3.66 -11.11
CA LYS A 56 6.96 4.77 -10.60
C LYS A 56 5.64 4.30 -10.03
N ALA A 57 4.93 3.40 -10.72
CA ALA A 57 3.67 2.85 -10.24
C ALA A 57 3.87 2.07 -8.93
N GLU A 58 4.90 1.24 -8.83
CA GLU A 58 5.23 0.54 -7.59
C GLU A 58 5.51 1.51 -6.43
N CYS A 59 6.23 2.61 -6.69
CA CYS A 59 6.50 3.63 -5.68
C CYS A 59 5.23 4.42 -5.29
N LYS A 60 4.32 4.70 -6.23
CA LYS A 60 3.02 5.29 -5.92
C LYS A 60 2.19 4.36 -5.02
N PHE A 61 2.18 3.06 -5.27
CA PHE A 61 1.55 2.09 -4.38
C PHE A 61 2.12 2.17 -2.95
N LEU A 62 3.44 2.18 -2.80
CA LEU A 62 4.09 2.26 -1.49
C LEU A 62 3.79 3.59 -0.78
N ARG A 63 3.70 4.70 -1.52
CA ARG A 63 3.30 6.00 -0.99
C ARG A 63 1.85 5.99 -0.51
N ALA A 64 0.95 5.43 -1.31
CA ALA A 64 -0.46 5.24 -0.93
C ALA A 64 -0.59 4.39 0.33
N TRP A 65 0.16 3.29 0.41
CA TRP A 65 0.19 2.42 1.58
C TRP A 65 0.65 3.18 2.84
N ALA A 66 1.69 3.98 2.74
CA ALA A 66 2.18 4.77 3.86
C ALA A 66 1.15 5.84 4.30
N TYR A 67 0.55 6.57 3.35
CA TYR A 67 -0.49 7.55 3.66
C TYR A 67 -1.75 6.91 4.23
N TYR A 68 -2.12 5.70 3.79
CA TYR A 68 -3.24 4.96 4.37
C TYR A 68 -3.04 4.77 5.88
N HIS A 69 -1.89 4.23 6.28
CA HIS A 69 -1.59 4.03 7.71
C HIS A 69 -1.50 5.35 8.48
N LEU A 70 -0.88 6.37 7.89
CA LEU A 70 -0.84 7.70 8.48
C LEU A 70 -2.25 8.25 8.71
N ASN A 71 -3.14 8.14 7.72
CA ASN A 71 -4.50 8.66 7.81
C ASN A 71 -5.36 7.89 8.81
N VAL A 72 -5.28 6.57 8.82
CA VAL A 72 -6.00 5.73 9.80
C VAL A 72 -5.59 6.04 11.23
N LEU A 73 -4.29 6.24 11.47
CA LEU A 73 -3.76 6.39 12.83
C LEU A 73 -3.83 7.84 13.33
N TRP A 74 -3.67 8.85 12.46
CA TRP A 74 -3.58 10.26 12.86
C TRP A 74 -4.67 11.16 12.29
N ARG A 75 -5.56 10.66 11.43
CA ARG A 75 -6.73 11.41 10.93
C ARG A 75 -6.37 12.71 10.22
N GLY A 76 -5.82 12.61 9.02
CA GLY A 76 -5.27 13.74 8.29
C GLY A 76 -3.83 14.04 8.70
N VAL A 77 -2.99 14.29 7.72
CA VAL A 77 -1.54 14.49 7.87
C VAL A 77 -1.02 15.38 6.75
N PRO A 78 0.14 16.04 6.89
CA PRO A 78 0.77 16.77 5.78
C PRO A 78 1.03 15.86 4.57
N ILE A 79 0.63 16.30 3.39
CA ILE A 79 0.87 15.57 2.13
C ILE A 79 2.11 16.16 1.45
N TYR A 80 3.13 15.33 1.27
CA TYR A 80 4.35 15.64 0.54
C TYR A 80 4.40 14.85 -0.76
N MET A 81 4.44 15.53 -1.90
CA MET A 81 4.57 14.92 -3.23
C MET A 81 6.00 15.04 -3.75
N GLU A 82 6.79 15.86 -3.11
CA GLU A 82 8.19 16.12 -3.40
C GLU A 82 8.99 16.03 -2.11
N ASN A 83 10.29 15.80 -2.24
CA ASN A 83 11.19 15.86 -1.10
C ASN A 83 11.51 17.33 -0.83
N VAL A 84 11.35 17.72 0.42
CA VAL A 84 11.60 19.09 0.87
C VAL A 84 12.85 19.14 1.75
N GLU A 85 13.58 20.21 1.67
CA GLU A 85 14.69 20.49 2.59
C GLU A 85 14.17 20.63 4.03
N SER A 86 14.99 20.29 5.01
CA SER A 86 14.58 20.25 6.41
C SER A 86 14.02 21.58 6.95
N SER A 87 14.45 22.72 6.39
CA SER A 87 13.96 24.05 6.73
C SER A 87 12.55 24.33 6.20
N GLU A 88 12.11 23.62 5.16
CA GLU A 88 10.82 23.76 4.51
C GLU A 88 9.84 22.63 4.89
N ALA A 89 10.28 21.72 5.75
CA ALA A 89 9.53 20.53 6.11
C ALA A 89 8.26 20.79 6.97
N THR A 90 8.03 22.04 7.38
CA THR A 90 6.82 22.41 8.14
C THR A 90 5.66 22.70 7.21
N LYS A 91 4.94 21.66 6.80
CA LYS A 91 3.71 21.78 6.04
C LYS A 91 2.49 21.65 6.94
N ALA A 92 1.45 22.45 6.68
CA ALA A 92 0.20 22.34 7.40
C ALA A 92 -0.41 20.94 7.23
N ARG A 93 -1.15 20.50 8.22
CA ARG A 93 -1.89 19.23 8.19
C ARG A 93 -3.01 19.33 7.15
N SER A 94 -3.05 18.40 6.22
CA SER A 94 -4.17 18.22 5.31
C SER A 94 -5.33 17.53 6.04
N SER A 95 -6.55 17.72 5.55
CA SER A 95 -7.72 17.02 6.06
C SER A 95 -7.65 15.52 5.80
N GLU A 96 -8.40 14.75 6.55
CA GLU A 96 -8.55 13.30 6.34
C GLU A 96 -9.04 12.99 4.92
N ALA A 97 -9.97 13.80 4.38
CA ALA A 97 -10.52 13.64 3.05
C ALA A 97 -9.46 13.85 1.96
N GLU A 98 -8.67 14.91 2.04
CA GLU A 98 -7.57 15.17 1.09
C GLU A 98 -6.54 14.04 1.07
N VAL A 99 -6.26 13.44 2.23
CA VAL A 99 -5.34 12.30 2.28
C VAL A 99 -5.95 11.06 1.63
N TRP A 100 -7.25 10.80 1.83
CA TRP A 100 -7.95 9.72 1.11
C TRP A 100 -7.94 9.92 -0.40
N GLU A 101 -8.19 11.14 -0.87
CA GLU A 101 -8.11 11.48 -2.30
C GLU A 101 -6.72 11.19 -2.87
N GLN A 102 -5.66 11.55 -2.15
CA GLN A 102 -4.29 11.27 -2.60
C GLN A 102 -3.99 9.77 -2.66
N ILE A 103 -4.43 8.99 -1.66
CA ILE A 103 -4.28 7.53 -1.65
C ILE A 103 -4.98 6.90 -2.85
N LEU A 104 -6.22 7.28 -3.10
CA LEU A 104 -7.02 6.77 -4.22
C LEU A 104 -6.43 7.17 -5.57
N SER A 105 -5.87 8.38 -5.69
CA SER A 105 -5.18 8.84 -6.89
C SER A 105 -3.96 7.97 -7.19
N ASP A 106 -3.07 7.76 -6.21
CA ASP A 106 -1.87 6.96 -6.40
C ASP A 106 -2.20 5.50 -6.78
N LEU A 107 -3.21 4.90 -6.16
CA LEU A 107 -3.64 3.54 -6.47
C LEU A 107 -4.31 3.45 -7.86
N THR A 108 -5.05 4.48 -8.25
CA THR A 108 -5.64 4.56 -9.59
C THR A 108 -4.56 4.67 -10.66
N ASP A 109 -3.53 5.45 -10.43
CA ASP A 109 -2.39 5.54 -11.33
C ASP A 109 -1.69 4.19 -11.50
N CYS A 110 -1.54 3.41 -10.41
CA CYS A 110 -0.99 2.06 -10.47
C CYS A 110 -1.85 1.13 -11.36
N ILE A 111 -3.17 1.18 -11.20
CA ILE A 111 -4.11 0.35 -11.96
C ILE A 111 -4.07 0.71 -13.45
N ASN A 112 -3.95 2.00 -13.77
CA ASN A 112 -3.94 2.51 -15.13
C ASN A 112 -2.59 2.37 -15.83
N GLU A 113 -1.49 2.08 -15.10
CA GLU A 113 -0.16 1.93 -15.70
C GLU A 113 -0.08 0.67 -16.58
N PRO A 114 0.07 0.79 -17.91
CA PRO A 114 0.07 -0.38 -18.82
C PRO A 114 1.24 -1.33 -18.57
N ASN A 115 2.38 -0.82 -18.09
CA ASN A 115 3.58 -1.61 -17.84
C ASN A 115 3.58 -2.30 -16.47
N LEU A 116 2.61 -2.00 -15.60
CA LEU A 116 2.43 -2.73 -14.35
C LEU A 116 1.63 -4.02 -14.64
N PRO A 117 2.18 -5.22 -14.39
CA PRO A 117 1.47 -6.46 -14.70
C PRO A 117 0.27 -6.67 -13.78
N GLY A 118 -0.75 -7.37 -14.31
CA GLY A 118 -1.93 -7.75 -13.52
C GLY A 118 -1.57 -8.72 -12.39
N LYS A 119 -0.71 -9.70 -12.72
CA LYS A 119 -0.24 -10.75 -11.81
C LYS A 119 1.11 -11.26 -12.29
N TYR A 120 1.99 -11.66 -11.38
CA TYR A 120 3.18 -12.45 -11.71
C TYR A 120 2.88 -13.93 -11.56
N ALA A 121 3.35 -14.74 -12.49
CA ALA A 121 3.31 -16.20 -12.37
C ALA A 121 4.26 -16.68 -11.27
N GLN A 122 3.89 -17.76 -10.60
CA GLN A 122 4.77 -18.42 -9.64
C GLN A 122 6.08 -18.84 -10.33
N GLY A 123 7.21 -18.61 -9.68
CA GLY A 123 8.53 -18.86 -10.25
C GLY A 123 9.09 -17.73 -11.13
N ASN A 124 8.33 -16.67 -11.40
CA ASN A 124 8.86 -15.46 -12.02
C ASN A 124 9.82 -14.76 -11.06
N SER A 125 10.95 -14.25 -11.55
CA SER A 125 11.95 -13.53 -10.75
C SER A 125 11.40 -12.27 -10.07
N SER A 126 10.32 -11.70 -10.60
CA SER A 126 9.60 -10.56 -10.03
C SER A 126 8.41 -10.96 -9.13
N TYR A 127 8.24 -12.25 -8.84
CA TYR A 127 7.19 -12.71 -7.94
C TYR A 127 7.31 -12.05 -6.56
N GLY A 128 6.19 -11.51 -6.06
CA GLY A 128 6.17 -10.72 -4.81
C GLY A 128 6.31 -9.20 -5.01
N ARG A 129 6.57 -8.71 -6.23
CA ARG A 129 6.52 -7.27 -6.52
C ARG A 129 5.06 -6.80 -6.65
N ILE A 130 4.87 -5.48 -6.61
CA ILE A 130 3.57 -4.84 -6.77
C ILE A 130 2.97 -5.18 -8.14
N THR A 131 1.67 -5.44 -8.17
CA THR A 131 0.89 -5.74 -9.37
C THR A 131 -0.39 -4.91 -9.40
N LYS A 132 -1.08 -4.85 -10.56
CA LYS A 132 -2.43 -4.25 -10.62
C LYS A 132 -3.41 -4.95 -9.69
N GLY A 133 -3.29 -6.28 -9.53
CA GLY A 133 -4.12 -7.02 -8.57
C GLY A 133 -3.92 -6.55 -7.14
N ALA A 134 -2.68 -6.28 -6.72
CA ALA A 134 -2.40 -5.69 -5.41
C ALA A 134 -2.97 -4.26 -5.30
N ALA A 135 -2.88 -3.45 -6.37
CA ALA A 135 -3.43 -2.10 -6.38
C ALA A 135 -4.97 -2.09 -6.29
N TYR A 136 -5.65 -2.96 -7.03
CA TYR A 136 -7.09 -3.16 -6.90
C TYR A 136 -7.49 -3.63 -5.51
N ALA A 137 -6.79 -4.64 -4.97
CA ALA A 137 -7.06 -5.15 -3.62
C ALA A 137 -6.95 -4.05 -2.57
N PHE A 138 -5.91 -3.25 -2.65
CA PHE A 138 -5.68 -2.20 -1.66
C PHE A 138 -6.61 -1.01 -1.85
N ARG A 139 -6.98 -0.64 -3.09
CA ARG A 139 -7.98 0.40 -3.36
C ARG A 139 -9.38 -0.04 -2.91
N GLY A 140 -9.77 -1.27 -3.20
CA GLY A 140 -11.02 -1.84 -2.71
C GLY A 140 -11.08 -1.88 -1.18
N TYR A 141 -9.99 -2.27 -0.52
CA TYR A 141 -9.89 -2.22 0.94
C TYR A 141 -9.99 -0.77 1.48
N THR A 142 -9.39 0.20 0.78
CA THR A 142 -9.50 1.61 1.13
C THR A 142 -10.95 2.11 1.00
N TYR A 143 -11.64 1.79 -0.10
CA TYR A 143 -13.06 2.10 -0.27
C TYR A 143 -13.94 1.45 0.80
N GLN A 144 -13.66 0.18 1.14
CA GLN A 144 -14.38 -0.51 2.22
C GLN A 144 -14.21 0.22 3.57
N PHE A 145 -13.00 0.66 3.88
CA PHE A 145 -12.72 1.42 5.11
C PHE A 145 -13.45 2.77 5.12
N MET A 146 -13.56 3.43 3.97
CA MET A 146 -14.31 4.68 3.79
C MET A 146 -15.82 4.50 3.78
N GLY A 147 -16.34 3.25 3.71
CA GLY A 147 -17.76 2.93 3.63
C GLY A 147 -18.33 2.96 2.21
N ASP A 148 -17.51 3.13 1.17
CA ASP A 148 -17.94 3.07 -0.25
C ASP A 148 -17.90 1.61 -0.75
N TYR A 149 -18.86 0.83 -0.29
CA TYR A 149 -18.92 -0.61 -0.57
C TYR A 149 -19.15 -0.94 -2.05
N ALA A 150 -19.80 -0.04 -2.80
CA ALA A 150 -20.03 -0.24 -4.22
C ALA A 150 -18.73 -0.21 -5.02
N LYS A 151 -17.86 0.77 -4.75
CA LYS A 151 -16.53 0.84 -5.39
C LYS A 151 -15.61 -0.25 -4.88
N ALA A 152 -15.69 -0.60 -3.59
CA ALA A 152 -14.92 -1.71 -3.04
C ALA A 152 -15.24 -3.03 -3.76
N LEU A 153 -16.54 -3.33 -3.96
CA LEU A 153 -16.98 -4.53 -4.68
C LEU A 153 -16.45 -4.56 -6.11
N ALA A 154 -16.56 -3.46 -6.84
CA ALA A 154 -16.08 -3.37 -8.22
C ALA A 154 -14.56 -3.65 -8.32
N ASP A 155 -13.77 -3.13 -7.38
CA ASP A 155 -12.33 -3.40 -7.33
C ASP A 155 -12.02 -4.86 -6.99
N PHE A 156 -12.76 -5.47 -6.07
CA PHE A 156 -12.56 -6.89 -5.73
C PHE A 156 -12.98 -7.83 -6.88
N GLU A 157 -14.04 -7.51 -7.61
CA GLU A 157 -14.43 -8.25 -8.83
C GLU A 157 -13.37 -8.13 -9.93
N ALA A 158 -12.73 -6.97 -10.08
CA ALA A 158 -11.66 -6.79 -11.06
C ALA A 158 -10.44 -7.70 -10.80
N ILE A 159 -10.19 -8.09 -9.55
CA ILE A 159 -9.08 -8.99 -9.19
C ILE A 159 -9.30 -10.39 -9.75
N GLU A 160 -10.53 -10.89 -9.75
CA GLU A 160 -10.86 -12.20 -10.34
C GLU A 160 -10.55 -12.22 -11.83
N GLY A 161 -10.83 -11.12 -12.53
CA GLY A 161 -10.48 -10.94 -13.95
C GLY A 161 -8.97 -10.98 -14.23
N LEU A 162 -8.13 -10.76 -13.24
CA LEU A 162 -6.66 -10.86 -13.33
C LEU A 162 -6.12 -12.26 -13.02
N GLY A 163 -7.00 -13.24 -12.78
CA GLY A 163 -6.62 -14.62 -12.48
C GLY A 163 -6.22 -14.89 -11.02
N TYR A 164 -6.62 -14.01 -10.11
CA TYR A 164 -6.55 -14.30 -8.67
C TYR A 164 -7.81 -15.06 -8.24
N ALA A 165 -7.65 -15.95 -7.29
CA ALA A 165 -8.76 -16.69 -6.69
C ALA A 165 -8.50 -16.87 -5.19
N LEU A 166 -9.56 -17.09 -4.44
CA LEU A 166 -9.42 -17.52 -3.06
C LEU A 166 -8.75 -18.90 -3.03
N TYR A 167 -7.78 -19.05 -2.14
CA TYR A 167 -7.12 -20.32 -1.97
C TYR A 167 -8.13 -21.42 -1.64
N SER A 168 -8.13 -22.48 -2.43
CA SER A 168 -8.92 -23.69 -2.20
C SER A 168 -8.04 -24.91 -2.47
N PRO A 169 -7.69 -25.71 -1.44
CA PRO A 169 -6.92 -26.92 -1.65
C PRO A 169 -7.75 -27.95 -2.41
N SER A 170 -7.36 -28.21 -3.62
CA SER A 170 -7.60 -29.36 -4.51
C SER A 170 -9.01 -29.91 -4.75
N ASN A 171 -10.02 -29.72 -3.92
CA ASN A 171 -11.27 -30.48 -4.02
C ASN A 171 -12.55 -29.63 -4.04
N GLY A 172 -12.47 -28.31 -4.11
CA GLY A 172 -13.67 -27.45 -4.18
C GLY A 172 -14.52 -27.40 -2.89
N VAL A 173 -14.13 -28.10 -1.85
CA VAL A 173 -14.81 -28.08 -0.56
C VAL A 173 -14.21 -26.99 0.30
N LYS A 174 -14.89 -25.85 0.35
CA LYS A 174 -14.54 -24.73 1.23
C LYS A 174 -14.79 -25.17 2.69
N GLY A 175 -13.74 -25.22 3.49
CA GLY A 175 -13.82 -25.56 4.91
C GLY A 175 -12.76 -24.87 5.75
N ASN A 176 -12.94 -24.85 7.07
CA ASN A 176 -12.00 -24.23 8.03
C ASN A 176 -10.55 -24.72 7.89
N ARG A 177 -10.32 -25.89 7.29
CA ARG A 177 -8.99 -26.44 7.04
C ARG A 177 -8.24 -25.71 5.94
N ASP A 178 -8.93 -25.07 5.00
CA ASP A 178 -8.35 -24.34 3.88
C ASP A 178 -7.64 -23.09 4.37
N PHE A 179 -8.22 -22.39 5.34
CA PHE A 179 -7.61 -21.23 5.98
C PHE A 179 -6.28 -21.58 6.68
N PHE A 180 -6.21 -22.72 7.35
CA PHE A 180 -4.99 -23.21 7.97
C PHE A 180 -3.90 -23.58 6.95
N GLN A 181 -4.28 -24.10 5.80
CA GLN A 181 -3.35 -24.48 4.75
C GLN A 181 -2.72 -23.25 4.07
N LEU A 182 -3.43 -22.13 4.02
CA LEU A 182 -2.96 -20.87 3.42
C LEU A 182 -1.65 -20.38 4.05
N PHE A 183 -1.45 -20.64 5.35
CA PHE A 183 -0.28 -20.17 6.10
C PHE A 183 0.87 -21.19 6.16
N LYS A 184 0.79 -22.29 5.40
CA LYS A 184 1.91 -23.23 5.32
C LYS A 184 2.86 -22.84 4.20
N PRO A 185 4.19 -22.82 4.44
CA PRO A 185 5.18 -22.42 3.43
C PRO A 185 5.06 -23.18 2.11
N ALA A 186 4.63 -24.45 2.13
CA ALA A 186 4.43 -25.26 0.93
C ALA A 186 3.26 -24.79 0.05
N ASN A 187 2.40 -23.90 0.55
CA ASN A 187 1.20 -23.42 -0.13
C ASN A 187 1.23 -21.90 -0.38
N GLU A 188 2.36 -21.24 -0.15
CA GLU A 188 2.57 -19.84 -0.55
C GLU A 188 2.47 -19.74 -2.08
N GLN A 189 1.41 -19.07 -2.57
CA GLN A 189 1.12 -18.87 -4.00
C GLN A 189 1.28 -17.40 -4.36
#